data_8ccc404fe484f3371772dc0cb0e12ff0
#
_entry.id   8ccc404fe484f3371772dc0cb0e12ff0
#
_cell.length_a   1.000
_cell.length_b   1.000
_cell.length_c   1.000
_cell.angle_alpha   90.00
_cell.angle_beta   90.00
_cell.angle_gamma   90.00
#
_symmetry.space_group_name_H-M   'P 1'
#
loop_
_entity.id
_entity.type
_entity.pdbx_description
1 polymer ?
#
loop_
_entity_poly.entity_id
_entity_poly.type
_entity_poly.pdbx_seq_one_letter_code
_entity_poly.pdbx_strand_id
1 'polypeptide(L)'
;MWSSINPQLDELRYSLGEAYGEITNMLQDFPHPKATRVFDWDIAQAGWTYPYQHLFRKEEKECIVYFTDAFEKIQPQFQSFRKSVIHNDANDNNIIVSNDLVNPRVETIIDFRDSAYTQTINDLAVAIAYGVMDQPDPLSAALPIVAGYHKKFPLFDEELKALYVLTAMRLVLSVTKSAINIKKEPGNVYLQIIDKQAWPLLFEWKNIPPALAYYSFRASFGMIPLPNELSFKQWAAKKEFSIKDLFPSQQFQKIKQPDLRIGSLFLGNFSSYQNTIEFSNKIQQLKEKNLDTLLAAGYLEPRPVYSTDAFKIEGNSGPEDRMYHPGIDCWIDKQTPVHAICDGEIFNFADNDIEKHYGPPIILKHTINEDFVFFTLYGHLIKKSLDSLKIGTQIKKGDHIAFIGSETENGNWPPHLHFQMMFDVLGYETNFPGVCSPSQLPVWSSLCPDPNLLFKAKEPSPGVKVSRLALIRERKKHLGKSLSLSYSTPLEIVRGEMQYLLDETGRRYFDTVNNVAHIGHEHPKVVMAGQAQMAILNTDTRYLHEGIITYANELCKTLPANYLSFTL
;
A
#
# COMPACT_ATOMS: atom_id res chain seq x y z
N MET A 1 -27.41 -12.20 6.51
CA MET A 1 -26.39 -12.20 7.57
C MET A 1 -25.07 -11.75 6.97
N TRP A 2 -24.22 -11.09 7.75
CA TRP A 2 -22.90 -10.62 7.32
C TRP A 2 -22.04 -11.75 6.74
N SER A 3 -21.95 -12.86 7.43
CA SER A 3 -21.16 -14.04 7.03
C SER A 3 -21.60 -14.71 5.72
N SER A 4 -22.80 -14.41 5.22
CA SER A 4 -23.29 -14.97 3.95
C SER A 4 -22.89 -14.16 2.71
N ILE A 5 -22.27 -13.00 2.89
CA ILE A 5 -21.85 -12.11 1.79
C ILE A 5 -20.38 -12.36 1.45
N ASN A 6 -20.12 -12.71 0.19
CA ASN A 6 -18.77 -12.91 -0.34
C ASN A 6 -18.73 -12.51 -1.84
N PRO A 7 -17.86 -11.59 -2.27
CA PRO A 7 -16.92 -10.83 -1.43
C PRO A 7 -17.60 -9.73 -0.60
N GLN A 8 -16.99 -9.41 0.53
CA GLN A 8 -17.37 -8.24 1.33
C GLN A 8 -16.67 -7.01 0.75
N LEU A 9 -17.41 -6.18 0.05
CA LEU A 9 -16.90 -4.95 -0.59
C LEU A 9 -16.73 -3.81 0.42
N ASP A 10 -15.93 -2.82 0.06
CA ASP A 10 -15.67 -1.65 0.90
C ASP A 10 -16.93 -0.83 1.18
N GLU A 11 -17.88 -0.78 0.23
CA GLU A 11 -19.18 -0.14 0.42
C GLU A 11 -20.01 -0.81 1.51
N LEU A 12 -19.95 -2.15 1.61
CA LEU A 12 -20.63 -2.89 2.68
C LEU A 12 -19.95 -2.62 4.03
N ARG A 13 -18.62 -2.63 4.10
CA ARG A 13 -17.86 -2.30 5.31
C ARG A 13 -18.11 -0.86 5.76
N TYR A 14 -18.17 0.07 4.82
CA TYR A 14 -18.50 1.45 5.10
C TYR A 14 -19.91 1.56 5.72
N SER A 15 -20.89 0.83 5.18
CA SER A 15 -22.26 0.82 5.72
C SER A 15 -22.33 0.17 7.12
N LEU A 16 -21.43 -0.78 7.45
CA LEU A 16 -21.30 -1.32 8.80
C LEU A 16 -20.84 -0.23 9.77
N GLY A 17 -19.83 0.54 9.38
CA GLY A 17 -19.37 1.70 10.15
C GLY A 17 -20.49 2.72 10.36
N GLU A 18 -21.23 3.09 9.31
CA GLU A 18 -22.36 4.02 9.43
C GLU A 18 -23.42 3.49 10.41
N ALA A 19 -23.79 2.22 10.34
CA ALA A 19 -24.81 1.63 11.20
C ALA A 19 -24.39 1.66 12.69
N TYR A 20 -23.13 1.25 13.00
CA TYR A 20 -22.63 1.31 14.37
C TYR A 20 -22.44 2.75 14.87
N GLY A 21 -21.96 3.65 14.03
CA GLY A 21 -21.85 5.07 14.39
C GLY A 21 -23.22 5.72 14.66
N GLU A 22 -24.25 5.31 13.95
CA GLU A 22 -25.61 5.78 14.17
C GLU A 22 -26.21 5.23 15.49
N ILE A 23 -26.04 3.93 15.77
CA ILE A 23 -26.42 3.32 17.06
C ILE A 23 -25.71 4.02 18.21
N THR A 24 -24.40 4.22 18.10
CA THR A 24 -23.60 4.92 19.11
C THR A 24 -24.14 6.32 19.37
N ASN A 25 -24.45 7.06 18.30
CA ASN A 25 -25.02 8.41 18.42
C ASN A 25 -26.40 8.41 19.10
N MET A 26 -27.23 7.40 18.84
CA MET A 26 -28.53 7.25 19.47
C MET A 26 -28.44 6.86 20.97
N LEU A 27 -27.43 6.04 21.34
CA LEU A 27 -27.26 5.52 22.69
C LEU A 27 -26.42 6.41 23.61
N GLN A 28 -25.76 7.46 23.10
CA GLN A 28 -24.83 8.28 23.90
C GLN A 28 -25.47 8.90 25.14
N ASP A 29 -26.74 9.30 25.06
CA ASP A 29 -27.50 9.91 26.15
C ASP A 29 -28.55 8.96 26.74
N PHE A 30 -28.47 7.66 26.46
CA PHE A 30 -29.41 6.65 26.94
C PHE A 30 -29.04 6.18 28.36
N PRO A 31 -29.75 6.60 29.44
CA PRO A 31 -29.46 6.18 30.79
C PRO A 31 -30.15 4.85 31.09
N HIS A 32 -29.38 3.82 31.42
CA HIS A 32 -29.97 2.56 31.91
C HIS A 32 -29.16 2.00 33.07
N PRO A 33 -29.73 1.86 34.28
CA PRO A 33 -29.00 1.44 35.48
C PRO A 33 -28.34 0.06 35.34
N LYS A 34 -28.94 -0.87 34.60
CA LYS A 34 -28.40 -2.21 34.38
C LYS A 34 -27.28 -2.28 33.33
N ALA A 35 -27.01 -1.19 32.60
CA ALA A 35 -25.91 -1.15 31.64
C ALA A 35 -24.54 -1.09 32.34
N THR A 36 -24.48 -0.56 33.58
CA THR A 36 -23.26 -0.59 34.40
C THR A 36 -23.18 -1.93 35.14
N ARG A 37 -22.36 -2.83 34.60
CA ARG A 37 -22.21 -4.20 35.11
C ARG A 37 -20.80 -4.73 34.92
N VAL A 38 -20.41 -5.74 35.70
CA VAL A 38 -19.24 -6.55 35.44
C VAL A 38 -19.56 -7.49 34.28
N PHE A 39 -18.78 -7.41 33.21
CA PHE A 39 -19.08 -8.13 31.98
C PHE A 39 -17.82 -8.57 31.25
N ASP A 40 -17.67 -9.88 31.08
CA ASP A 40 -16.43 -10.48 30.54
C ASP A 40 -16.11 -10.04 29.09
N TRP A 41 -17.11 -9.59 28.33
CA TRP A 41 -16.94 -9.13 26.97
C TRP A 41 -16.66 -7.62 26.84
N ASP A 42 -16.63 -6.89 27.96
CA ASP A 42 -16.27 -5.49 27.95
C ASP A 42 -14.73 -5.34 27.88
N ILE A 43 -14.24 -4.72 26.82
CA ILE A 43 -12.79 -4.45 26.63
C ILE A 43 -12.21 -3.68 27.82
N ALA A 44 -12.98 -2.76 28.42
CA ALA A 44 -12.52 -2.02 29.59
C ALA A 44 -12.19 -2.92 30.81
N GLN A 45 -12.76 -4.10 30.83
CA GLN A 45 -12.59 -5.07 31.90
C GLN A 45 -11.66 -6.24 31.53
N ALA A 46 -10.95 -6.15 30.39
CA ALA A 46 -10.15 -7.24 29.82
C ALA A 46 -9.05 -7.81 30.73
N GLY A 47 -8.71 -7.16 31.84
CA GLY A 47 -7.71 -7.64 32.82
C GLY A 47 -7.99 -9.04 33.36
N TRP A 48 -9.25 -9.53 33.29
CA TRP A 48 -9.57 -10.90 33.70
C TRP A 48 -8.87 -11.97 32.84
N THR A 49 -8.42 -11.63 31.61
CA THR A 49 -7.74 -12.56 30.71
C THR A 49 -6.30 -12.90 31.16
N TYR A 50 -5.64 -12.03 31.91
CA TYR A 50 -4.20 -12.14 32.22
C TYR A 50 -3.84 -13.44 32.99
N PRO A 51 -4.60 -13.90 33.97
CA PRO A 51 -4.30 -15.16 34.66
C PRO A 51 -4.37 -16.40 33.76
N TYR A 52 -5.03 -16.29 32.62
CA TYR A 52 -5.27 -17.41 31.68
C TYR A 52 -4.24 -17.55 30.57
N GLN A 53 -3.21 -16.70 30.52
CA GLN A 53 -2.13 -16.77 29.52
C GLN A 53 -1.38 -18.12 29.52
N HIS A 54 -1.44 -18.88 30.61
CA HIS A 54 -0.87 -20.22 30.72
C HIS A 54 -1.61 -21.30 29.91
N LEU A 55 -2.82 -21.01 29.39
CA LEU A 55 -3.61 -21.93 28.57
C LEU A 55 -3.11 -22.02 27.13
N PHE A 56 -2.26 -21.11 26.69
CA PHE A 56 -1.89 -20.93 25.30
C PHE A 56 -0.51 -21.52 25.00
N ARG A 57 -0.30 -21.94 23.75
CA ARG A 57 1.02 -22.33 23.23
C ARG A 57 1.94 -21.10 23.21
N LYS A 58 3.26 -21.35 23.08
CA LYS A 58 4.27 -20.29 23.18
C LYS A 58 3.97 -19.10 22.28
N GLU A 59 3.75 -19.33 20.98
CA GLU A 59 3.51 -18.26 19.99
C GLU A 59 2.21 -17.49 20.25
N GLU A 60 1.14 -18.20 20.59
CA GLU A 60 -0.15 -17.62 20.98
C GLU A 60 -0.01 -16.76 22.22
N LYS A 61 0.72 -17.27 23.25
CA LYS A 61 1.00 -16.52 24.47
C LYS A 61 1.80 -15.25 24.18
N GLU A 62 2.85 -15.32 23.36
CA GLU A 62 3.65 -14.15 22.97
C GLU A 62 2.79 -13.09 22.26
N CYS A 63 1.83 -13.51 21.44
CA CYS A 63 0.89 -12.61 20.79
C CYS A 63 -0.06 -11.94 21.80
N ILE A 64 -0.65 -12.72 22.73
CA ILE A 64 -1.52 -12.18 23.77
C ILE A 64 -0.77 -11.22 24.70
N VAL A 65 0.44 -11.59 25.15
CA VAL A 65 1.26 -10.74 26.00
C VAL A 65 1.57 -9.41 25.31
N TYR A 66 1.93 -9.44 24.04
CA TYR A 66 2.16 -8.21 23.25
C TYR A 66 0.98 -7.24 23.32
N PHE A 67 -0.26 -7.73 23.12
CA PHE A 67 -1.44 -6.87 23.13
C PHE A 67 -1.89 -6.49 24.54
N THR A 68 -1.77 -7.37 25.54
CA THR A 68 -2.09 -7.03 26.93
C THR A 68 -1.13 -5.98 27.48
N ASP A 69 0.16 -6.08 27.20
CA ASP A 69 1.15 -5.07 27.58
C ASP A 69 0.91 -3.73 26.90
N ALA A 70 0.50 -3.76 25.62
CA ALA A 70 0.12 -2.55 24.90
C ALA A 70 -1.16 -1.91 25.48
N PHE A 71 -2.13 -2.73 25.90
CA PHE A 71 -3.36 -2.28 26.54
C PHE A 71 -3.10 -1.66 27.91
N GLU A 72 -2.22 -2.24 28.71
CA GLU A 72 -1.81 -1.67 30.01
C GLU A 72 -1.18 -0.27 29.85
N LYS A 73 -0.36 -0.09 28.81
CA LYS A 73 0.29 1.21 28.53
C LYS A 73 -0.71 2.31 28.21
N ILE A 74 -1.83 1.98 27.55
CA ILE A 74 -2.85 2.98 27.20
C ILE A 74 -3.91 3.18 28.29
N GLN A 75 -3.95 2.34 29.34
CA GLN A 75 -4.98 2.38 30.38
C GLN A 75 -5.21 3.77 30.99
N PRO A 76 -4.18 4.55 31.38
CA PRO A 76 -4.39 5.86 31.99
C PRO A 76 -5.19 6.80 31.08
N GLN A 77 -4.89 6.80 29.78
CA GLN A 77 -5.58 7.63 28.80
C GLN A 77 -6.97 7.04 28.45
N PHE A 78 -7.05 5.72 28.28
CA PHE A 78 -8.28 5.02 27.94
C PHE A 78 -9.39 5.24 28.98
N GLN A 79 -9.06 5.30 30.26
CA GLN A 79 -10.02 5.60 31.32
C GLN A 79 -10.68 6.97 31.20
N SER A 80 -10.03 7.93 30.52
CA SER A 80 -10.53 9.29 30.30
C SER A 80 -11.42 9.43 29.05
N PHE A 81 -11.52 8.39 28.21
CA PHE A 81 -12.31 8.43 26.98
C PHE A 81 -13.81 8.58 27.27
N ARG A 82 -14.54 9.10 26.29
CA ARG A 82 -16.01 9.21 26.33
C ARG A 82 -16.64 7.86 26.66
N LYS A 83 -17.67 7.87 27.50
CA LYS A 83 -18.44 6.70 27.87
C LYS A 83 -19.90 6.86 27.51
N SER A 84 -20.51 5.79 27.05
CA SER A 84 -21.94 5.68 26.76
C SER A 84 -22.40 4.25 26.90
N VAL A 85 -23.68 4.01 26.80
CA VAL A 85 -24.17 2.65 26.51
C VAL A 85 -23.81 2.36 25.06
N ILE A 86 -23.20 1.21 24.83
CA ILE A 86 -22.82 0.71 23.49
C ILE A 86 -23.49 -0.65 23.22
N HIS A 87 -23.56 -1.06 21.95
CA HIS A 87 -24.06 -2.37 21.58
C HIS A 87 -23.16 -3.51 22.07
N ASN A 88 -21.85 -3.35 21.89
CA ASN A 88 -20.78 -4.21 22.39
C ASN A 88 -20.70 -5.63 21.81
N ASP A 89 -21.50 -5.98 20.79
CA ASP A 89 -21.50 -7.33 20.18
C ASP A 89 -21.75 -7.28 18.66
N ALA A 90 -20.79 -6.75 17.92
CA ALA A 90 -20.83 -6.66 16.45
C ALA A 90 -20.45 -7.98 15.75
N ASN A 91 -20.85 -9.14 16.31
CA ASN A 91 -20.59 -10.41 15.64
C ASN A 91 -21.44 -10.54 14.36
N ASP A 92 -21.00 -11.40 13.45
CA ASP A 92 -21.57 -11.59 12.12
C ASP A 92 -23.05 -12.08 12.11
N ASN A 93 -23.51 -12.71 13.21
CA ASN A 93 -24.91 -13.13 13.36
C ASN A 93 -25.84 -11.99 13.78
N ASN A 94 -25.31 -10.90 14.32
CA ASN A 94 -26.06 -9.74 14.75
C ASN A 94 -26.21 -8.66 13.66
N ILE A 95 -25.56 -8.85 12.51
CA ILE A 95 -25.56 -7.89 11.40
C ILE A 95 -26.45 -8.44 10.25
N ILE A 96 -27.57 -7.78 10.00
CA ILE A 96 -28.48 -8.10 8.90
C ILE A 96 -28.10 -7.23 7.69
N VAL A 97 -27.87 -7.89 6.56
CA VAL A 97 -27.47 -7.24 5.30
C VAL A 97 -28.64 -7.31 4.32
N SER A 98 -28.77 -6.32 3.46
CA SER A 98 -29.77 -6.24 2.41
C SER A 98 -29.69 -7.42 1.43
N ASN A 99 -30.81 -7.69 0.75
CA ASN A 99 -30.87 -8.67 -0.31
C ASN A 99 -30.38 -8.15 -1.67
N ASP A 100 -29.88 -6.90 -1.73
CA ASP A 100 -29.27 -6.34 -2.93
C ASP A 100 -27.89 -6.94 -3.14
N LEU A 101 -27.74 -7.84 -4.12
CA LEU A 101 -26.48 -8.50 -4.44
C LEU A 101 -25.48 -7.58 -5.16
N VAL A 102 -25.93 -6.46 -5.71
CA VAL A 102 -25.07 -5.51 -6.44
C VAL A 102 -24.50 -4.45 -5.50
N ASN A 103 -25.33 -3.95 -4.57
CA ASN A 103 -24.93 -2.91 -3.60
C ASN A 103 -25.38 -3.32 -2.19
N PRO A 104 -24.81 -4.39 -1.62
CA PRO A 104 -25.20 -4.85 -0.29
C PRO A 104 -24.89 -3.78 0.76
N ARG A 105 -25.83 -3.60 1.70
CA ARG A 105 -25.69 -2.66 2.82
C ARG A 105 -26.19 -3.30 4.10
N VAL A 106 -25.68 -2.83 5.24
CA VAL A 106 -26.24 -3.17 6.53
C VAL A 106 -27.62 -2.53 6.66
N GLU A 107 -28.66 -3.35 6.86
CA GLU A 107 -30.05 -2.90 7.05
C GLU A 107 -30.38 -2.69 8.51
N THR A 108 -29.91 -3.59 9.38
CA THR A 108 -30.17 -3.49 10.81
C THR A 108 -29.18 -4.31 11.63
N ILE A 109 -29.05 -3.93 12.89
CA ILE A 109 -28.26 -4.63 13.91
C ILE A 109 -29.23 -5.11 14.98
N ILE A 110 -29.07 -6.34 15.42
CA ILE A 110 -29.92 -7.02 16.39
C ILE A 110 -29.14 -7.47 17.61
N ASP A 111 -29.84 -7.93 18.63
CA ASP A 111 -29.31 -8.51 19.87
C ASP A 111 -28.51 -7.55 20.77
N PHE A 112 -29.24 -6.70 21.45
CA PHE A 112 -28.69 -5.72 22.41
C PHE A 112 -28.44 -6.28 23.83
N ARG A 113 -28.41 -7.62 24.02
CA ARG A 113 -28.21 -8.23 25.36
C ARG A 113 -26.86 -7.93 25.97
N ASP A 114 -25.86 -7.76 25.13
CA ASP A 114 -24.47 -7.50 25.54
C ASP A 114 -24.16 -6.01 25.72
N SER A 115 -25.17 -5.14 25.57
CA SER A 115 -25.01 -3.71 25.79
C SER A 115 -24.50 -3.39 27.18
N ALA A 116 -23.52 -2.48 27.24
CA ALA A 116 -22.85 -2.07 28.47
C ALA A 116 -22.51 -0.57 28.43
N TYR A 117 -22.47 0.06 29.62
CA TYR A 117 -21.96 1.42 29.79
C TYR A 117 -20.43 1.36 29.95
N THR A 118 -19.72 1.71 28.91
CA THR A 118 -18.26 1.62 28.83
C THR A 118 -17.69 2.69 27.89
N GLN A 119 -16.40 2.64 27.57
CA GLN A 119 -15.80 3.56 26.62
C GLN A 119 -16.45 3.39 25.24
N THR A 120 -16.98 4.47 24.72
CA THR A 120 -17.77 4.50 23.48
C THR A 120 -17.02 3.92 22.28
N ILE A 121 -15.70 4.14 22.17
CA ILE A 121 -14.85 3.64 21.10
C ILE A 121 -14.79 2.11 21.02
N ASN A 122 -15.12 1.40 22.10
CA ASN A 122 -15.13 -0.07 22.13
C ASN A 122 -16.11 -0.65 21.13
N ASP A 123 -17.22 0.03 20.83
CA ASP A 123 -18.20 -0.42 19.84
C ASP A 123 -17.59 -0.52 18.44
N LEU A 124 -16.82 0.51 18.04
CA LEU A 124 -16.08 0.49 16.79
C LEU A 124 -14.97 -0.58 16.80
N ALA A 125 -14.25 -0.73 17.90
CA ALA A 125 -13.20 -1.75 18.03
C ALA A 125 -13.77 -3.18 17.84
N VAL A 126 -14.95 -3.44 18.42
CA VAL A 126 -15.67 -4.72 18.25
C VAL A 126 -16.14 -4.88 16.80
N ALA A 127 -16.69 -3.85 16.18
CA ALA A 127 -17.13 -3.88 14.78
C ALA A 127 -15.97 -4.16 13.81
N ILE A 128 -14.79 -3.56 14.05
CA ILE A 128 -13.59 -3.86 13.25
C ILE A 128 -13.16 -5.31 13.46
N ALA A 129 -13.04 -5.78 14.72
CA ALA A 129 -12.55 -7.12 15.03
C ALA A 129 -13.32 -8.22 14.28
N TYR A 130 -14.64 -8.10 14.16
CA TYR A 130 -15.45 -9.06 13.39
C TYR A 130 -15.56 -8.71 11.90
N GLY A 131 -15.59 -7.44 11.56
CA GLY A 131 -15.77 -6.97 10.17
C GLY A 131 -14.57 -7.23 9.25
N VAL A 132 -13.38 -7.54 9.82
CA VAL A 132 -12.15 -7.80 9.05
C VAL A 132 -11.64 -9.24 9.15
N MET A 133 -12.41 -10.14 9.76
CA MET A 133 -12.06 -11.56 9.80
C MET A 133 -11.94 -12.13 8.39
N ASP A 134 -11.01 -13.06 8.20
CA ASP A 134 -10.73 -13.73 6.91
C ASP A 134 -10.34 -12.78 5.76
N GLN A 135 -9.92 -11.55 6.07
CA GLN A 135 -9.44 -10.61 5.05
C GLN A 135 -7.91 -10.72 4.91
N PRO A 136 -7.39 -10.80 3.67
CA PRO A 136 -5.94 -10.83 3.42
C PRO A 136 -5.20 -9.58 3.94
N ASP A 137 -5.81 -8.40 3.81
CA ASP A 137 -5.33 -7.14 4.37
C ASP A 137 -6.36 -6.58 5.37
N PRO A 138 -6.28 -6.98 6.65
CA PRO A 138 -7.25 -6.57 7.66
C PRO A 138 -7.20 -5.08 7.98
N LEU A 139 -6.03 -4.42 7.84
CA LEU A 139 -5.95 -2.98 8.04
C LEU A 139 -6.74 -2.23 6.97
N SER A 140 -6.50 -2.51 5.69
CA SER A 140 -7.25 -1.87 4.61
C SER A 140 -8.76 -2.17 4.70
N ALA A 141 -9.14 -3.38 5.14
CA ALA A 141 -10.55 -3.73 5.38
C ALA A 141 -11.20 -2.93 6.52
N ALA A 142 -10.43 -2.51 7.52
CA ALA A 142 -10.92 -1.71 8.64
C ALA A 142 -11.22 -0.25 8.24
N LEU A 143 -10.53 0.30 7.23
CA LEU A 143 -10.61 1.72 6.89
C LEU A 143 -12.02 2.19 6.50
N PRO A 144 -12.78 1.47 5.66
CA PRO A 144 -14.16 1.83 5.36
C PRO A 144 -15.06 1.82 6.61
N ILE A 145 -14.86 0.86 7.53
CA ILE A 145 -15.62 0.79 8.79
C ILE A 145 -15.37 2.04 9.63
N VAL A 146 -14.10 2.41 9.81
CA VAL A 146 -13.71 3.63 10.56
C VAL A 146 -14.28 4.89 9.92
N ALA A 147 -14.19 5.01 8.60
CA ALA A 147 -14.73 6.17 7.87
C ALA A 147 -16.26 6.29 8.00
N GLY A 148 -16.98 5.18 7.85
CA GLY A 148 -18.42 5.15 8.00
C GLY A 148 -18.87 5.51 9.42
N TYR A 149 -18.18 4.97 10.43
CA TYR A 149 -18.44 5.29 11.84
C TYR A 149 -18.18 6.77 12.13
N HIS A 150 -17.00 7.29 11.74
CA HIS A 150 -16.64 8.70 11.94
C HIS A 150 -17.66 9.67 11.33
N LYS A 151 -18.23 9.34 10.18
CA LYS A 151 -19.27 10.16 9.52
C LYS A 151 -20.51 10.34 10.38
N LYS A 152 -20.89 9.34 11.18
CA LYS A 152 -22.08 9.34 12.04
C LYS A 152 -21.77 9.75 13.47
N PHE A 153 -20.60 9.38 13.96
CA PHE A 153 -20.11 9.69 15.30
C PHE A 153 -18.63 10.09 15.23
N PRO A 154 -18.32 11.40 15.23
CA PRO A 154 -16.95 11.90 15.07
C PRO A 154 -16.00 11.38 16.15
N LEU A 155 -14.89 10.78 15.72
CA LEU A 155 -13.83 10.24 16.56
C LEU A 155 -12.82 11.31 16.94
N PHE A 156 -12.30 11.25 18.16
CA PHE A 156 -11.17 12.07 18.60
C PHE A 156 -9.84 11.39 18.26
N ASP A 157 -8.77 12.19 18.16
CA ASP A 157 -7.44 11.69 17.78
C ASP A 157 -6.88 10.68 18.77
N GLU A 158 -7.14 10.89 20.07
CA GLU A 158 -6.74 9.96 21.13
C GLU A 158 -7.45 8.62 21.03
N GLU A 159 -8.70 8.60 20.62
CA GLU A 159 -9.47 7.38 20.38
C GLU A 159 -8.90 6.58 19.20
N LEU A 160 -8.50 7.28 18.13
CA LEU A 160 -7.85 6.65 16.97
C LEU A 160 -6.51 5.99 17.32
N LYS A 161 -5.72 6.62 18.20
CA LYS A 161 -4.45 6.04 18.68
C LYS A 161 -4.64 4.73 19.43
N ALA A 162 -5.74 4.60 20.18
CA ALA A 162 -6.05 3.41 20.95
C ALA A 162 -6.69 2.29 20.11
N LEU A 163 -7.33 2.62 18.98
CA LEU A 163 -8.22 1.72 18.25
C LEU A 163 -7.53 0.42 17.79
N TYR A 164 -6.26 0.48 17.40
CA TYR A 164 -5.46 -0.70 17.05
C TYR A 164 -5.39 -1.71 18.22
N VAL A 165 -5.09 -1.23 19.41
CA VAL A 165 -4.97 -2.07 20.60
C VAL A 165 -6.34 -2.57 21.04
N LEU A 166 -7.38 -1.73 21.03
CA LEU A 166 -8.74 -2.10 21.43
C LEU A 166 -9.33 -3.18 20.53
N THR A 167 -9.10 -3.09 19.22
CA THR A 167 -9.51 -4.13 18.24
C THR A 167 -8.87 -5.47 18.60
N ALA A 168 -7.57 -5.50 18.85
CA ALA A 168 -6.86 -6.71 19.26
C ALA A 168 -7.37 -7.25 20.59
N MET A 169 -7.66 -6.38 21.57
CA MET A 169 -8.18 -6.81 22.87
C MET A 169 -9.55 -7.49 22.79
N ARG A 170 -10.42 -7.10 21.85
CA ARG A 170 -11.66 -7.85 21.60
C ARG A 170 -11.37 -9.28 21.15
N LEU A 171 -10.37 -9.48 20.29
CA LEU A 171 -9.95 -10.82 19.87
C LEU A 171 -9.31 -11.61 21.01
N VAL A 172 -8.49 -10.95 21.86
CA VAL A 172 -7.91 -11.56 23.06
C VAL A 172 -9.00 -12.05 24.01
N LEU A 173 -10.07 -11.27 24.24
CA LEU A 173 -11.24 -11.70 25.01
C LEU A 173 -11.84 -12.97 24.41
N SER A 174 -12.04 -12.98 23.09
CA SER A 174 -12.67 -14.08 22.36
C SER A 174 -11.86 -15.38 22.48
N VAL A 175 -10.57 -15.36 22.17
CA VAL A 175 -9.72 -16.56 22.22
C VAL A 175 -9.51 -17.04 23.66
N THR A 176 -9.45 -16.13 24.65
CA THR A 176 -9.31 -16.51 26.05
C THR A 176 -10.58 -17.19 26.57
N LYS A 177 -11.74 -16.65 26.23
CA LYS A 177 -13.04 -17.26 26.59
C LYS A 177 -13.19 -18.64 25.95
N SER A 178 -12.82 -18.76 24.68
CA SER A 178 -12.83 -20.04 23.97
C SER A 178 -11.92 -21.07 24.64
N ALA A 179 -10.68 -20.72 24.95
CA ALA A 179 -9.71 -21.62 25.63
C ALA A 179 -10.22 -22.12 26.99
N ILE A 180 -10.87 -21.25 27.76
CA ILE A 180 -11.50 -21.63 29.04
C ILE A 180 -12.65 -22.60 28.80
N ASN A 181 -13.51 -22.33 27.83
CA ASN A 181 -14.69 -23.15 27.52
C ASN A 181 -14.28 -24.52 26.96
N ILE A 182 -13.30 -24.57 26.04
CA ILE A 182 -12.76 -25.84 25.52
C ILE A 182 -12.22 -26.73 26.65
N LYS A 183 -11.55 -26.12 27.66
CA LYS A 183 -11.07 -26.87 28.82
C LYS A 183 -12.21 -27.43 29.68
N LYS A 184 -13.35 -26.74 29.73
CA LYS A 184 -14.55 -27.20 30.50
C LYS A 184 -15.34 -28.25 29.70
N GLU A 185 -15.46 -28.08 28.37
CA GLU A 185 -16.24 -28.91 27.47
C GLU A 185 -15.43 -29.33 26.23
N PRO A 186 -14.46 -30.27 26.35
CA PRO A 186 -13.51 -30.59 25.26
C PRO A 186 -14.15 -31.14 23.97
N GLY A 187 -15.39 -31.66 24.04
CA GLY A 187 -16.13 -32.23 22.91
C GLY A 187 -17.02 -31.24 22.15
N ASN A 188 -17.12 -30.00 22.60
CA ASN A 188 -18.02 -29.02 22.00
C ASN A 188 -17.32 -28.28 20.84
N VAL A 189 -17.54 -28.77 19.59
CA VAL A 189 -16.94 -28.23 18.38
C VAL A 189 -17.37 -26.79 18.08
N TYR A 190 -18.57 -26.39 18.52
CA TYR A 190 -19.09 -25.03 18.32
C TYR A 190 -18.20 -23.96 18.99
N LEU A 191 -17.61 -24.28 20.15
CA LEU A 191 -16.72 -23.37 20.89
C LEU A 191 -15.38 -23.14 20.16
N GLN A 192 -15.04 -23.95 19.16
CA GLN A 192 -13.79 -23.87 18.40
C GLN A 192 -13.92 -23.03 17.12
N ILE A 193 -15.14 -22.66 16.71
CA ILE A 193 -15.36 -21.96 15.43
C ILE A 193 -14.71 -20.59 15.46
N ILE A 194 -14.87 -19.83 16.52
CA ILE A 194 -14.31 -18.48 16.67
C ILE A 194 -12.77 -18.50 16.69
N ASP A 195 -12.16 -19.54 17.26
CA ASP A 195 -10.69 -19.66 17.32
C ASP A 195 -10.05 -19.77 15.95
N LYS A 196 -10.72 -20.43 15.01
CA LYS A 196 -10.19 -20.64 13.66
C LYS A 196 -10.01 -19.33 12.88
N GLN A 197 -10.80 -18.31 13.19
CA GLN A 197 -10.77 -17.01 12.51
C GLN A 197 -10.00 -15.96 13.33
N ALA A 198 -10.14 -16.00 14.66
CA ALA A 198 -9.55 -14.97 15.53
C ALA A 198 -8.01 -15.08 15.64
N TRP A 199 -7.45 -16.30 15.66
CA TRP A 199 -6.00 -16.47 15.76
C TRP A 199 -5.24 -15.99 14.51
N PRO A 200 -5.62 -16.38 13.27
CA PRO A 200 -4.99 -15.81 12.08
C PRO A 200 -5.03 -14.28 12.10
N LEU A 201 -6.17 -13.69 12.42
CA LEU A 201 -6.32 -12.24 12.48
C LEU A 201 -5.43 -11.62 13.56
N LEU A 202 -5.32 -12.20 14.75
CA LEU A 202 -4.43 -11.69 15.81
C LEU A 202 -2.96 -11.69 15.39
N PHE A 203 -2.50 -12.74 14.71
CA PHE A 203 -1.13 -12.82 14.21
C PHE A 203 -0.88 -11.78 13.11
N GLU A 204 -1.78 -11.67 12.13
CA GLU A 204 -1.68 -10.66 11.07
C GLU A 204 -1.77 -9.24 11.64
N TRP A 205 -2.68 -8.99 12.59
CA TRP A 205 -2.82 -7.69 13.24
C TRP A 205 -1.55 -7.29 13.99
N LYS A 206 -0.88 -8.24 14.65
CA LYS A 206 0.41 -8.00 15.33
C LYS A 206 1.52 -7.57 14.37
N ASN A 207 1.50 -8.04 13.12
CA ASN A 207 2.49 -7.68 12.11
C ASN A 207 2.30 -6.25 11.58
N ILE A 208 1.13 -5.63 11.82
CA ILE A 208 0.86 -4.25 11.42
C ILE A 208 1.52 -3.29 12.44
N PRO A 209 2.41 -2.37 12.01
CA PRO A 209 2.92 -1.35 12.90
C PRO A 209 1.78 -0.50 13.49
N PRO A 210 1.70 -0.32 14.82
CA PRO A 210 0.62 0.45 15.44
C PRO A 210 0.50 1.88 14.91
N ALA A 211 1.64 2.53 14.64
CA ALA A 211 1.68 3.86 14.05
C ALA A 211 1.08 3.88 12.63
N LEU A 212 1.36 2.85 11.81
CA LEU A 212 0.76 2.72 10.48
C LEU A 212 -0.76 2.60 10.55
N ALA A 213 -1.27 1.79 11.48
CA ALA A 213 -2.71 1.65 11.71
C ALA A 213 -3.34 3.01 12.08
N TYR A 214 -2.75 3.72 13.03
CA TYR A 214 -3.21 5.05 13.44
C TYR A 214 -3.23 6.05 12.27
N TYR A 215 -2.15 6.13 11.48
CA TYR A 215 -2.08 7.02 10.31
C TYR A 215 -3.12 6.63 9.24
N SER A 216 -3.35 5.34 9.06
CA SER A 216 -4.35 4.82 8.13
C SER A 216 -5.77 5.15 8.57
N PHE A 217 -6.08 5.03 9.86
CA PHE A 217 -7.38 5.44 10.39
C PHE A 217 -7.64 6.92 10.17
N ARG A 218 -6.65 7.80 10.40
CA ARG A 218 -6.76 9.23 10.10
C ARG A 218 -7.04 9.50 8.62
N ALA A 219 -6.28 8.84 7.75
CA ALA A 219 -6.43 8.98 6.30
C ALA A 219 -7.81 8.58 5.79
N SER A 220 -8.44 7.57 6.42
CA SER A 220 -9.68 6.95 5.92
C SER A 220 -10.86 7.91 5.80
N PHE A 221 -10.87 9.00 6.54
CA PHE A 221 -11.90 10.05 6.48
C PHE A 221 -11.34 11.45 6.19
N GLY A 222 -10.14 11.51 5.58
CA GLY A 222 -9.58 12.74 5.00
C GLY A 222 -8.81 13.63 5.98
N MET A 223 -8.46 13.17 7.17
CA MET A 223 -7.47 13.83 8.01
C MET A 223 -6.06 13.64 7.42
N ILE A 224 -5.18 14.62 7.65
CA ILE A 224 -3.76 14.47 7.34
C ILE A 224 -3.23 13.28 8.15
N PRO A 225 -2.69 12.24 7.50
CA PRO A 225 -2.24 11.03 8.18
C PRO A 225 -1.24 11.31 9.29
N LEU A 226 -0.17 12.02 8.98
CA LEU A 226 0.87 12.38 9.95
C LEU A 226 0.74 13.85 10.38
N PRO A 227 0.53 14.13 11.66
CA PRO A 227 0.35 15.51 12.16
C PRO A 227 1.51 16.45 11.84
N ASN A 228 2.74 15.92 11.77
CA ASN A 228 3.96 16.70 11.56
C ASN A 228 4.19 17.14 10.11
N GLU A 229 3.42 16.65 9.16
CA GLU A 229 3.58 16.97 7.73
C GLU A 229 3.52 18.50 7.46
N LEU A 230 2.59 19.19 8.10
CA LEU A 230 2.44 20.63 7.93
C LEU A 230 3.63 21.40 8.49
N SER A 231 4.10 21.02 9.67
CA SER A 231 5.29 21.59 10.31
C SER A 231 6.54 21.42 9.46
N PHE A 232 6.70 20.24 8.85
CA PHE A 232 7.79 19.99 7.90
C PHE A 232 7.71 20.90 6.68
N LYS A 233 6.57 21.03 6.05
CA LYS A 233 6.38 21.91 4.87
C LYS A 233 6.74 23.35 5.19
N GLN A 234 6.36 23.85 6.36
CA GLN A 234 6.69 25.21 6.81
C GLN A 234 8.19 25.37 7.09
N TRP A 235 8.85 24.39 7.67
CA TRP A 235 10.29 24.36 7.90
C TRP A 235 11.07 24.28 6.58
N ALA A 236 10.73 23.34 5.71
CA ALA A 236 11.38 23.14 4.41
C ALA A 236 11.26 24.37 3.50
N ALA A 237 10.12 25.09 3.55
CA ALA A 237 9.92 26.31 2.79
C ALA A 237 10.97 27.40 3.09
N LYS A 238 11.48 27.42 4.31
CA LYS A 238 12.47 28.42 4.81
C LYS A 238 13.92 27.98 4.58
N LYS A 239 14.16 26.79 4.02
CA LYS A 239 15.50 26.22 3.82
C LYS A 239 15.89 26.25 2.35
N GLU A 240 17.18 26.38 2.14
CA GLU A 240 17.81 26.28 0.82
C GLU A 240 18.63 24.99 0.75
N PHE A 241 18.03 23.96 0.16
CA PHE A 241 18.66 22.71 -0.19
C PHE A 241 18.64 22.56 -1.71
N SER A 242 19.63 21.86 -2.24
CA SER A 242 19.69 21.54 -3.66
C SER A 242 20.00 20.06 -3.83
N ILE A 243 19.44 19.45 -4.87
CA ILE A 243 19.84 18.09 -5.26
C ILE A 243 21.33 18.00 -5.57
N LYS A 244 21.99 19.13 -5.90
CA LYS A 244 23.45 19.21 -6.06
C LYS A 244 24.20 19.00 -4.75
N ASP A 245 23.58 19.26 -3.61
CA ASP A 245 24.20 19.03 -2.30
C ASP A 245 24.45 17.52 -2.04
N LEU A 246 23.67 16.63 -2.69
CA LEU A 246 23.93 15.19 -2.67
C LEU A 246 25.22 14.79 -3.40
N PHE A 247 25.58 15.54 -4.46
CA PHE A 247 26.68 15.22 -5.38
C PHE A 247 27.52 16.45 -5.71
N PRO A 248 28.22 17.07 -4.74
CA PRO A 248 28.95 18.32 -4.97
C PRO A 248 30.07 18.22 -6.03
N SER A 249 30.61 17.03 -6.24
CA SER A 249 31.64 16.75 -7.25
C SER A 249 31.10 16.70 -8.68
N GLN A 250 29.77 16.63 -8.87
CA GLN A 250 29.12 16.44 -10.17
C GLN A 250 28.65 17.79 -10.74
N GLN A 251 28.85 17.96 -12.02
CA GLN A 251 28.43 19.17 -12.73
C GLN A 251 27.24 18.81 -13.65
N PHE A 252 26.05 19.26 -13.31
CA PHE A 252 24.88 19.19 -14.18
C PHE A 252 24.11 20.52 -14.10
N GLN A 253 23.50 20.91 -15.21
CA GLN A 253 22.74 22.17 -15.30
C GLN A 253 21.25 21.93 -15.26
N LYS A 254 20.82 20.73 -15.66
CA LYS A 254 19.42 20.34 -15.80
C LYS A 254 19.14 19.05 -15.07
N ILE A 255 17.89 18.86 -14.73
CA ILE A 255 17.34 17.59 -14.25
C ILE A 255 16.36 17.11 -15.29
N LYS A 256 16.43 15.85 -15.67
CA LYS A 256 15.47 15.22 -16.56
C LYS A 256 14.94 13.96 -15.94
N GLN A 257 13.65 13.79 -16.00
CA GLN A 257 13.01 12.61 -15.48
C GLN A 257 12.72 11.63 -16.62
N PRO A 258 13.28 10.40 -16.60
CA PRO A 258 12.81 9.32 -17.43
C PRO A 258 11.40 8.92 -16.99
N ASP A 259 10.51 8.67 -17.94
CA ASP A 259 9.17 8.15 -17.63
C ASP A 259 9.25 6.64 -17.38
N LEU A 260 9.15 6.23 -16.12
CA LEU A 260 9.16 4.83 -15.69
C LEU A 260 7.77 4.32 -15.27
N ARG A 261 6.71 5.09 -15.56
CA ARG A 261 5.34 4.70 -15.23
C ARG A 261 4.90 3.46 -16.01
N ILE A 262 3.88 2.81 -15.53
CA ILE A 262 3.32 1.58 -16.11
C ILE A 262 3.05 1.69 -17.61
N GLY A 263 2.45 2.79 -18.05
CA GLY A 263 2.14 3.03 -19.47
C GLY A 263 3.30 3.59 -20.31
N SER A 264 4.52 3.63 -19.79
CA SER A 264 5.66 4.25 -20.46
C SER A 264 6.14 3.44 -21.67
N LEU A 265 6.25 4.11 -22.82
CA LEU A 265 6.89 3.55 -24.01
C LEU A 265 8.42 3.40 -23.85
N PHE A 266 9.04 4.19 -22.98
CA PHE A 266 10.48 4.09 -22.70
C PHE A 266 10.86 2.73 -22.12
N LEU A 267 10.04 2.17 -21.25
CA LEU A 267 10.27 0.85 -20.65
C LEU A 267 10.21 -0.28 -21.68
N GLY A 268 9.39 -0.12 -22.73
CA GLY A 268 9.13 -1.18 -23.70
C GLY A 268 8.17 -2.23 -23.17
N ASN A 269 8.31 -3.48 -23.65
CA ASN A 269 7.48 -4.60 -23.22
C ASN A 269 7.98 -5.23 -21.90
N PHE A 270 7.22 -6.17 -21.37
CA PHE A 270 7.52 -6.86 -20.10
C PHE A 270 8.95 -7.44 -20.08
N SER A 271 9.35 -8.19 -21.09
CA SER A 271 10.68 -8.81 -21.12
C SER A 271 11.81 -7.78 -21.13
N SER A 272 11.61 -6.63 -21.73
CA SER A 272 12.62 -5.55 -21.82
C SER A 272 12.90 -4.88 -20.46
N TYR A 273 11.87 -4.57 -19.68
CA TYR A 273 12.11 -3.89 -18.41
C TYR A 273 12.39 -4.88 -17.25
N GLN A 274 12.05 -6.15 -17.40
CA GLN A 274 12.46 -7.20 -16.47
C GLN A 274 13.94 -7.59 -16.62
N ASN A 275 14.50 -7.44 -17.82
CA ASN A 275 15.90 -7.68 -18.06
C ASN A 275 16.75 -6.50 -17.58
N THR A 276 17.47 -6.68 -16.46
CA THR A 276 18.30 -5.64 -15.84
C THR A 276 19.34 -5.08 -16.79
N ILE A 277 19.95 -5.92 -17.66
CA ILE A 277 20.96 -5.48 -18.63
C ILE A 277 20.31 -4.56 -19.68
N GLU A 278 19.15 -4.94 -20.20
CA GLU A 278 18.44 -4.14 -21.19
C GLU A 278 17.98 -2.81 -20.58
N PHE A 279 17.45 -2.85 -19.36
CA PHE A 279 17.04 -1.65 -18.63
C PHE A 279 18.25 -0.73 -18.34
N SER A 280 19.38 -1.29 -17.88
CA SER A 280 20.64 -0.53 -17.68
C SER A 280 21.10 0.13 -18.95
N ASN A 281 21.08 -0.57 -20.08
CA ASN A 281 21.46 -0.02 -21.39
C ASN A 281 20.56 1.15 -21.81
N LYS A 282 19.24 1.05 -21.58
CA LYS A 282 18.30 2.15 -21.85
C LYS A 282 18.60 3.39 -21.02
N ILE A 283 18.87 3.24 -19.74
CA ILE A 283 19.26 4.34 -18.83
C ILE A 283 20.59 4.95 -19.31
N GLN A 284 21.58 4.13 -19.62
CA GLN A 284 22.89 4.59 -20.08
C GLN A 284 22.79 5.40 -21.39
N GLN A 285 22.04 4.91 -22.39
CA GLN A 285 21.78 5.63 -23.62
C GLN A 285 21.07 6.97 -23.38
N LEU A 286 20.19 7.02 -22.40
CA LEU A 286 19.52 8.27 -22.04
C LEU A 286 20.49 9.27 -21.38
N LYS A 287 21.42 8.82 -20.55
CA LYS A 287 22.50 9.63 -19.98
C LYS A 287 23.41 10.20 -21.06
N GLU A 288 23.87 9.37 -21.99
CA GLU A 288 24.76 9.79 -23.10
C GLU A 288 24.15 10.85 -24.00
N LYS A 289 22.82 10.81 -24.19
CA LYS A 289 22.08 11.84 -24.95
C LYS A 289 21.88 13.14 -24.17
N ASN A 290 22.19 13.19 -22.87
CA ASN A 290 21.90 14.30 -21.97
C ASN A 290 23.06 14.57 -21.01
N LEU A 291 24.24 14.85 -21.53
CA LEU A 291 25.51 14.94 -20.77
C LEU A 291 25.50 15.95 -19.61
N ASP A 292 24.83 17.10 -19.77
CA ASP A 292 24.74 18.13 -18.72
C ASP A 292 23.54 17.98 -17.80
N THR A 293 22.95 16.79 -17.78
CA THR A 293 21.65 16.56 -17.16
C THR A 293 21.74 15.41 -16.13
N LEU A 294 21.29 15.66 -14.90
CA LEU A 294 21.01 14.58 -13.96
C LEU A 294 19.70 13.89 -14.35
N LEU A 295 19.74 12.60 -14.54
CA LEU A 295 18.51 11.81 -14.63
C LEU A 295 17.99 11.51 -13.22
N ALA A 296 16.77 11.95 -12.91
CA ALA A 296 16.15 11.69 -11.62
C ALA A 296 14.69 11.26 -11.81
N ALA A 297 14.29 10.12 -11.23
CA ALA A 297 12.93 9.61 -11.37
C ALA A 297 11.96 10.18 -10.34
N GLY A 298 10.70 10.13 -10.72
CA GLY A 298 9.61 10.76 -10.02
C GLY A 298 9.22 10.11 -8.71
N TYR A 299 8.82 10.98 -7.83
CA TYR A 299 8.20 10.64 -6.56
C TYR A 299 6.79 10.08 -6.77
N LEU A 300 6.45 9.00 -6.03
CA LEU A 300 5.18 8.26 -6.13
C LEU A 300 4.83 7.79 -7.56
N GLU A 301 5.84 7.49 -8.33
CA GLU A 301 5.68 6.96 -9.68
C GLU A 301 5.34 5.46 -9.62
N PRO A 302 4.21 5.02 -10.20
CA PRO A 302 3.87 3.60 -10.27
C PRO A 302 4.71 2.92 -11.35
N ARG A 303 5.62 2.03 -10.94
CA ARG A 303 6.63 1.40 -11.81
C ARG A 303 6.42 -0.10 -11.94
N PRO A 304 6.32 -0.66 -13.15
CA PRO A 304 6.11 -2.09 -13.37
C PRO A 304 7.41 -2.91 -13.17
N VAL A 305 8.55 -2.27 -12.93
CA VAL A 305 9.84 -2.94 -12.73
C VAL A 305 9.92 -3.73 -11.41
N TYR A 306 9.02 -3.47 -10.46
CA TYR A 306 8.90 -4.16 -9.18
C TYR A 306 7.93 -5.35 -9.31
N SER A 307 8.36 -6.43 -9.97
CA SER A 307 7.48 -7.52 -10.40
C SER A 307 7.83 -8.89 -9.82
N THR A 308 8.88 -8.98 -8.97
CA THR A 308 9.21 -10.22 -8.27
C THR A 308 8.19 -10.51 -7.17
N ASP A 309 8.12 -11.77 -6.72
CA ASP A 309 7.18 -12.17 -5.66
C ASP A 309 7.36 -11.38 -4.35
N ALA A 310 8.56 -10.83 -4.12
CA ALA A 310 8.83 -9.97 -2.96
C ALA A 310 8.00 -8.67 -2.93
N PHE A 311 7.48 -8.24 -4.08
CA PHE A 311 6.66 -7.02 -4.19
C PHE A 311 5.16 -7.30 -4.23
N LYS A 312 4.76 -8.56 -4.36
CA LYS A 312 3.34 -8.95 -4.38
C LYS A 312 2.78 -8.99 -2.97
N ILE A 313 1.54 -8.53 -2.83
CA ILE A 313 0.74 -8.65 -1.63
C ILE A 313 -0.65 -9.16 -2.00
N GLU A 314 -1.28 -9.88 -1.09
CA GLU A 314 -2.69 -10.26 -1.22
C GLU A 314 -3.55 -9.12 -0.67
N GLY A 315 -4.24 -8.41 -1.58
CA GLY A 315 -5.20 -7.38 -1.21
C GLY A 315 -6.63 -7.93 -1.10
N ASN A 316 -7.53 -7.19 -0.46
CA ASN A 316 -8.92 -7.59 -0.25
C ASN A 316 -9.75 -7.69 -1.54
N SER A 317 -9.28 -7.12 -2.62
CA SER A 317 -9.90 -7.18 -3.96
C SER A 317 -9.07 -7.98 -4.95
N GLY A 318 -8.17 -8.84 -4.47
CA GLY A 318 -7.23 -9.64 -5.25
C GLY A 318 -5.79 -9.15 -5.12
N PRO A 319 -4.84 -9.83 -5.78
CA PRO A 319 -3.42 -9.52 -5.69
C PRO A 319 -3.11 -8.07 -6.09
N GLU A 320 -2.23 -7.43 -5.33
CA GLU A 320 -1.68 -6.11 -5.61
C GLU A 320 -0.15 -6.18 -5.69
N ASP A 321 0.45 -5.29 -6.48
CA ASP A 321 1.89 -5.12 -6.52
C ASP A 321 2.30 -3.84 -5.78
N ARG A 322 3.32 -3.91 -4.93
CA ARG A 322 3.95 -2.72 -4.34
C ARG A 322 4.81 -2.05 -5.40
N MET A 323 4.28 -1.08 -6.08
CA MET A 323 4.91 -0.47 -7.24
C MET A 323 5.08 1.06 -7.17
N TYR A 324 4.48 1.71 -6.18
CA TYR A 324 4.65 3.15 -6.00
C TYR A 324 5.95 3.44 -5.28
N HIS A 325 6.81 4.23 -5.91
CA HIS A 325 8.15 4.58 -5.45
C HIS A 325 8.12 5.86 -4.59
N PRO A 326 8.19 5.81 -3.26
CA PRO A 326 8.01 6.97 -2.37
C PRO A 326 9.29 7.80 -2.17
N GLY A 327 10.27 7.64 -3.05
CA GLY A 327 11.53 8.38 -3.08
C GLY A 327 11.82 8.96 -4.46
N ILE A 328 13.04 9.38 -4.66
CA ILE A 328 13.59 9.74 -5.97
C ILE A 328 14.83 8.89 -6.24
N ASP A 329 15.01 8.47 -7.49
CA ASP A 329 16.23 7.80 -7.96
C ASP A 329 17.03 8.75 -8.82
N CYS A 330 18.28 8.97 -8.45
CA CYS A 330 19.23 9.77 -9.19
C CYS A 330 20.24 8.86 -9.91
N TRP A 331 20.09 8.66 -11.24
CA TRP A 331 21.02 7.84 -12.01
C TRP A 331 22.33 8.57 -12.23
N ILE A 332 23.33 8.09 -11.53
CA ILE A 332 24.67 8.65 -11.52
C ILE A 332 25.68 7.49 -11.55
N ASP A 333 26.93 7.78 -11.91
CA ASP A 333 27.91 6.72 -12.07
C ASP A 333 28.30 6.08 -10.72
N LYS A 334 28.60 4.78 -10.77
CA LYS A 334 29.17 4.06 -9.62
C LYS A 334 30.41 4.79 -9.10
N GLN A 335 30.66 4.65 -7.78
CA GLN A 335 31.74 5.31 -7.07
C GLN A 335 31.61 6.85 -7.00
N THR A 336 30.50 7.43 -7.41
CA THR A 336 30.21 8.83 -7.13
C THR A 336 30.03 9.04 -5.63
N PRO A 337 30.73 10.02 -5.00
CA PRO A 337 30.52 10.29 -3.58
C PRO A 337 29.15 10.90 -3.31
N VAL A 338 28.52 10.43 -2.24
CA VAL A 338 27.21 10.87 -1.76
C VAL A 338 27.40 11.65 -0.45
N HIS A 339 26.72 12.78 -0.34
CA HIS A 339 26.85 13.68 0.81
C HIS A 339 25.51 13.87 1.52
N ALA A 340 25.57 14.10 2.84
CA ALA A 340 24.42 14.40 3.65
C ALA A 340 23.82 15.76 3.29
N ILE A 341 22.50 15.84 3.10
CA ILE A 341 21.83 17.10 2.73
C ILE A 341 21.50 17.99 3.92
N CYS A 342 21.50 17.45 5.12
CA CYS A 342 21.12 18.13 6.36
C CYS A 342 21.93 17.59 7.53
N ASP A 343 22.10 18.41 8.58
CA ASP A 343 22.65 17.98 9.86
C ASP A 343 21.78 16.87 10.46
N GLY A 344 22.41 15.87 11.06
CA GLY A 344 21.71 14.73 11.67
C GLY A 344 22.66 13.77 12.36
N GLU A 345 22.17 12.58 12.60
CA GLU A 345 22.94 11.46 13.15
C GLU A 345 22.68 10.18 12.35
N ILE A 346 23.65 9.28 12.31
CA ILE A 346 23.46 7.92 11.76
C ILE A 346 22.41 7.22 12.63
N PHE A 347 21.22 7.02 12.08
CA PHE A 347 20.16 6.29 12.76
C PHE A 347 20.37 4.78 12.66
N ASN A 348 20.59 4.31 11.43
CA ASN A 348 20.87 2.89 11.19
C ASN A 348 21.47 2.67 9.78
N PHE A 349 22.06 1.50 9.56
CA PHE A 349 22.59 1.06 8.28
C PHE A 349 22.66 -0.47 8.26
N ALA A 350 22.59 -1.09 7.07
CA ALA A 350 22.75 -2.53 6.90
C ALA A 350 23.26 -2.89 5.52
N ASP A 351 23.67 -4.15 5.36
CA ASP A 351 23.92 -4.78 4.07
C ASP A 351 22.69 -5.63 3.71
N ASN A 352 21.78 -5.04 2.94
CA ASN A 352 20.59 -5.74 2.46
C ASN A 352 20.90 -6.41 1.11
N ASP A 353 21.66 -7.49 1.13
CA ASP A 353 22.06 -8.27 -0.07
C ASP A 353 20.88 -9.13 -0.58
N ILE A 354 19.84 -8.46 -1.06
CA ILE A 354 18.64 -9.08 -1.64
C ILE A 354 18.46 -8.53 -3.05
N GLU A 355 18.26 -9.42 -4.01
CA GLU A 355 17.99 -9.06 -5.40
C GLU A 355 16.75 -8.13 -5.52
N LYS A 356 16.89 -7.07 -6.32
CA LYS A 356 15.86 -6.02 -6.50
C LYS A 356 15.54 -5.19 -5.24
N HIS A 357 16.28 -5.37 -4.16
CA HIS A 357 16.27 -4.46 -3.01
C HIS A 357 17.19 -3.25 -3.25
N TYR A 358 17.23 -2.28 -2.34
CA TYR A 358 18.12 -1.10 -2.48
C TYR A 358 19.54 -1.33 -1.92
N GLY A 359 20.00 -2.61 -1.81
CA GLY A 359 21.37 -2.92 -1.38
C GLY A 359 21.71 -2.33 0.00
N PRO A 360 22.97 -1.91 0.23
CA PRO A 360 23.36 -1.26 1.47
C PRO A 360 22.73 0.13 1.64
N PRO A 361 21.77 0.33 2.58
CA PRO A 361 21.23 1.65 2.90
C PRO A 361 21.92 2.27 4.09
N ILE A 362 21.88 3.61 4.14
CA ILE A 362 22.15 4.42 5.32
C ILE A 362 20.90 5.26 5.62
N ILE A 363 20.47 5.27 6.87
CA ILE A 363 19.36 6.10 7.34
C ILE A 363 19.94 7.13 8.31
N LEU A 364 19.71 8.41 8.02
CA LEU A 364 20.01 9.51 8.90
C LEU A 364 18.75 9.99 9.60
N LYS A 365 18.87 10.34 10.88
CA LYS A 365 17.83 10.99 11.67
C LYS A 365 18.18 12.47 11.82
N HIS A 366 17.21 13.32 11.52
CA HIS A 366 17.32 14.76 11.58
C HIS A 366 16.38 15.32 12.66
N THR A 367 16.94 15.87 13.74
CA THR A 367 16.18 16.50 14.81
C THR A 367 16.13 18.00 14.59
N ILE A 368 14.94 18.52 14.32
CA ILE A 368 14.74 19.95 14.08
C ILE A 368 14.45 20.67 15.39
N ASN A 369 13.66 20.06 16.26
CA ASN A 369 13.40 20.45 17.64
C ASN A 369 12.88 19.21 18.43
N GLU A 370 12.53 19.39 19.68
CA GLU A 370 12.08 18.29 20.57
C GLU A 370 10.85 17.52 20.02
N ASP A 371 9.96 18.20 19.31
CA ASP A 371 8.72 17.63 18.79
C ASP A 371 8.78 17.22 17.31
N PHE A 372 9.88 17.55 16.61
CA PHE A 372 9.95 17.38 15.19
C PHE A 372 11.23 16.69 14.71
N VAL A 373 11.07 15.46 14.29
CA VAL A 373 12.11 14.60 13.73
C VAL A 373 11.68 14.12 12.35
N PHE A 374 12.61 13.97 11.43
CA PHE A 374 12.41 13.24 10.17
C PHE A 374 13.66 12.42 9.82
N PHE A 375 13.53 11.53 8.85
CA PHE A 375 14.61 10.65 8.44
C PHE A 375 14.87 10.79 6.95
N THR A 376 16.11 10.53 6.53
CA THR A 376 16.50 10.37 5.13
C THR A 376 17.18 9.04 4.92
N LEU A 377 16.73 8.30 3.90
CA LEU A 377 17.32 7.04 3.47
C LEU A 377 18.12 7.27 2.19
N TYR A 378 19.33 6.75 2.18
CA TYR A 378 20.25 6.71 1.05
C TYR A 378 20.48 5.24 0.70
N GLY A 379 19.99 4.79 -0.45
CA GLY A 379 20.08 3.40 -0.91
C GLY A 379 21.01 3.22 -2.10
N HIS A 380 21.27 1.97 -2.46
CA HIS A 380 22.14 1.54 -3.57
C HIS A 380 23.61 1.95 -3.43
N LEU A 381 24.09 1.95 -2.20
CA LEU A 381 25.44 2.35 -1.85
C LEU A 381 26.43 1.18 -2.00
N ILE A 382 27.73 1.50 -1.98
CA ILE A 382 28.79 0.48 -1.91
C ILE A 382 28.89 -0.08 -0.48
N LYS A 383 28.97 -1.38 -0.34
CA LYS A 383 29.08 -2.08 0.95
C LYS A 383 30.22 -1.57 1.82
N LYS A 384 31.37 -1.30 1.23
CA LYS A 384 32.55 -0.75 1.93
C LYS A 384 32.29 0.58 2.63
N SER A 385 31.29 1.35 2.22
CA SER A 385 30.93 2.60 2.89
C SER A 385 30.39 2.37 4.30
N LEU A 386 29.91 1.17 4.62
CA LEU A 386 29.36 0.84 5.93
C LEU A 386 30.44 0.54 6.99
N ASP A 387 31.65 0.16 6.58
CA ASP A 387 32.69 -0.36 7.47
C ASP A 387 33.11 0.61 8.58
N SER A 388 33.03 1.91 8.32
CA SER A 388 33.45 2.97 9.26
C SER A 388 32.31 3.62 10.03
N LEU A 389 31.04 3.23 9.74
CA LEU A 389 29.87 3.87 10.34
C LEU A 389 29.61 3.35 11.76
N LYS A 390 29.07 4.25 12.59
CA LYS A 390 28.56 3.91 13.93
C LYS A 390 27.22 4.61 14.15
N ILE A 391 26.23 3.88 14.66
CA ILE A 391 24.93 4.45 15.05
C ILE A 391 25.17 5.57 16.09
N GLY A 392 24.43 6.67 15.96
CA GLY A 392 24.56 7.86 16.80
C GLY A 392 25.68 8.83 16.40
N THR A 393 26.51 8.50 15.39
CA THR A 393 27.53 9.44 14.88
C THR A 393 26.87 10.68 14.30
N GLN A 394 27.28 11.86 14.76
CA GLN A 394 26.78 13.13 14.27
C GLN A 394 27.33 13.42 12.88
N ILE A 395 26.47 13.84 11.98
CA ILE A 395 26.76 14.17 10.58
C ILE A 395 26.36 15.61 10.32
N LYS A 396 27.20 16.36 9.61
CA LYS A 396 26.91 17.72 9.17
C LYS A 396 26.44 17.74 7.72
N LYS A 397 25.62 18.73 7.36
CA LYS A 397 25.31 19.01 5.95
C LYS A 397 26.63 19.14 5.13
N GLY A 398 26.71 18.36 4.05
CA GLY A 398 27.85 18.29 3.16
C GLY A 398 28.94 17.28 3.55
N ASP A 399 28.80 16.59 4.68
CA ASP A 399 29.69 15.48 5.00
C ASP A 399 29.52 14.34 3.98
N HIS A 400 30.66 13.78 3.53
CA HIS A 400 30.66 12.58 2.72
C HIS A 400 30.24 11.39 3.56
N ILE A 401 29.21 10.66 3.11
CA ILE A 401 28.64 9.53 3.87
C ILE A 401 28.85 8.18 3.18
N ALA A 402 28.91 8.15 1.84
CA ALA A 402 29.04 6.90 1.08
C ALA A 402 29.41 7.14 -0.37
N PHE A 403 29.55 6.04 -1.11
CA PHE A 403 29.68 6.03 -2.57
C PHE A 403 28.56 5.22 -3.21
N ILE A 404 28.20 5.56 -4.46
CA ILE A 404 27.22 4.79 -5.27
C ILE A 404 27.79 3.42 -5.59
N GLY A 405 26.96 2.37 -5.34
CA GLY A 405 27.30 0.99 -5.61
C GLY A 405 27.24 0.62 -7.09
N SER A 406 27.96 -0.44 -7.44
CA SER A 406 27.83 -1.11 -8.72
C SER A 406 26.61 -2.06 -8.72
N GLU A 407 26.22 -2.55 -9.90
CA GLU A 407 25.11 -3.48 -10.06
C GLU A 407 25.24 -4.72 -9.16
N THR A 408 26.47 -5.21 -8.94
CA THR A 408 26.74 -6.39 -8.12
C THR A 408 26.59 -6.17 -6.61
N GLU A 409 26.48 -4.92 -6.16
CA GLU A 409 26.40 -4.55 -4.74
C GLU A 409 25.07 -3.89 -4.37
N ASN A 410 24.33 -3.39 -5.36
CA ASN A 410 23.21 -2.48 -5.14
C ASN A 410 21.84 -3.13 -5.38
N GLY A 411 21.73 -4.46 -5.32
CA GLY A 411 20.50 -5.19 -5.60
C GLY A 411 20.25 -5.46 -7.09
N ASN A 412 21.29 -5.44 -7.90
CA ASN A 412 21.23 -5.72 -9.35
C ASN A 412 20.45 -4.68 -10.15
N TRP A 413 20.63 -3.39 -9.82
CA TRP A 413 20.06 -2.24 -10.52
C TRP A 413 21.15 -1.43 -11.27
N PRO A 414 20.78 -0.66 -12.32
CA PRO A 414 21.68 0.34 -12.86
C PRO A 414 22.19 1.27 -11.75
N PRO A 415 23.46 1.72 -11.74
CA PRO A 415 23.98 2.58 -10.69
C PRO A 415 23.14 3.86 -10.51
N HIS A 416 22.64 4.08 -9.30
CA HIS A 416 21.86 5.25 -8.91
C HIS A 416 21.84 5.42 -7.40
N LEU A 417 21.42 6.59 -6.93
CA LEU A 417 21.05 6.84 -5.54
C LEU A 417 19.55 6.76 -5.42
N HIS A 418 19.02 5.87 -4.58
CA HIS A 418 17.68 5.97 -4.05
C HIS A 418 17.70 6.92 -2.86
N PHE A 419 16.97 8.02 -2.94
CA PHE A 419 16.83 8.99 -1.86
C PHE A 419 15.38 9.11 -1.43
N GLN A 420 15.10 8.83 -0.15
CA GLN A 420 13.74 8.84 0.40
C GLN A 420 13.72 9.59 1.72
N MET A 421 12.65 10.37 1.95
CA MET A 421 12.38 11.01 3.23
C MET A 421 11.27 10.27 3.97
N MET A 422 11.34 10.22 5.28
CA MET A 422 10.33 9.58 6.12
C MET A 422 10.09 10.44 7.38
N PHE A 423 8.83 10.54 7.81
CA PHE A 423 8.49 11.18 9.09
C PHE A 423 8.45 10.19 10.26
N ASP A 424 8.32 8.91 9.96
CA ASP A 424 8.35 7.82 10.90
C ASP A 424 8.99 6.60 10.23
N VAL A 425 9.74 5.83 10.96
CA VAL A 425 10.32 4.57 10.47
C VAL A 425 9.46 3.35 10.80
N LEU A 426 8.29 3.54 11.42
CA LEU A 426 7.30 2.50 11.75
C LEU A 426 7.86 1.30 12.51
N GLY A 427 8.98 1.47 13.21
CA GLY A 427 9.71 0.40 13.87
C GLY A 427 10.63 -0.42 12.94
N TYR A 428 10.71 -0.10 11.65
CA TYR A 428 11.71 -0.69 10.77
C TYR A 428 13.11 -0.16 11.14
N GLU A 429 14.06 -1.05 11.24
CA GLU A 429 15.43 -0.66 11.57
C GLU A 429 16.22 -0.29 10.30
N THR A 430 16.35 -1.24 9.36
CA THR A 430 17.21 -1.08 8.17
C THR A 430 16.53 -1.42 6.86
N ASN A 431 15.37 -2.08 6.92
CA ASN A 431 14.62 -2.58 5.78
C ASN A 431 13.33 -1.79 5.54
N PHE A 432 13.37 -0.47 5.79
CA PHE A 432 12.23 0.41 5.53
C PHE A 432 11.78 0.25 4.06
N PRO A 433 10.48 0.06 3.77
CA PRO A 433 10.05 -0.21 2.40
C PRO A 433 10.34 0.93 1.42
N GLY A 434 11.00 0.61 0.32
CA GLY A 434 11.27 1.53 -0.81
C GLY A 434 10.13 1.62 -1.82
N VAL A 435 9.03 0.89 -1.60
CA VAL A 435 7.83 0.90 -2.43
C VAL A 435 6.58 0.61 -1.61
N CYS A 436 5.44 1.14 -2.02
CA CYS A 436 4.15 0.86 -1.39
C CYS A 436 3.11 0.40 -2.42
N SER A 437 2.00 -0.18 -1.92
CA SER A 437 0.87 -0.59 -2.76
C SER A 437 -0.07 0.57 -3.06
N PRO A 438 -0.91 0.46 -4.11
CA PRO A 438 -1.93 1.44 -4.43
C PRO A 438 -2.91 1.71 -3.27
N SER A 439 -3.30 0.66 -2.54
CA SER A 439 -4.22 0.76 -1.39
C SER A 439 -3.65 1.59 -0.24
N GLN A 440 -2.34 1.57 -0.05
CA GLN A 440 -1.65 2.30 1.02
C GLN A 440 -1.20 3.72 0.63
N LEU A 441 -1.33 4.11 -0.63
CA LEU A 441 -0.82 5.37 -1.17
C LEU A 441 -1.22 6.62 -0.36
N PRO A 442 -2.47 6.77 0.15
CA PRO A 442 -2.86 7.95 0.92
C PRO A 442 -2.00 8.15 2.18
N VAL A 443 -1.62 7.07 2.85
CA VAL A 443 -0.77 7.12 4.05
C VAL A 443 0.69 7.33 3.68
N TRP A 444 1.18 6.56 2.69
CA TRP A 444 2.58 6.60 2.29
C TRP A 444 2.99 7.94 1.68
N SER A 445 2.08 8.65 0.99
CA SER A 445 2.34 10.00 0.49
C SER A 445 2.57 11.03 1.61
N SER A 446 2.00 10.81 2.79
CA SER A 446 2.23 11.63 3.97
C SER A 446 3.43 11.15 4.79
N LEU A 447 3.59 9.83 4.95
CA LEU A 447 4.70 9.21 5.67
C LEU A 447 6.05 9.48 5.00
N CYS A 448 6.08 9.39 3.67
CA CYS A 448 7.25 9.63 2.84
C CYS A 448 6.97 10.86 1.95
N PRO A 449 7.24 12.08 2.46
CA PRO A 449 6.96 13.29 1.70
C PRO A 449 7.86 13.44 0.48
N ASP A 450 7.39 14.19 -0.52
CA ASP A 450 8.16 14.46 -1.74
C ASP A 450 9.52 15.11 -1.40
N PRO A 451 10.63 14.47 -1.76
CA PRO A 451 11.97 15.07 -1.60
C PRO A 451 12.13 16.43 -2.27
N ASN A 452 11.34 16.72 -3.29
CA ASN A 452 11.36 18.03 -3.95
C ASN A 452 10.87 19.19 -3.07
N LEU A 453 10.22 18.91 -1.95
CA LEU A 453 9.94 19.92 -0.92
C LEU A 453 11.23 20.53 -0.35
N LEU A 454 12.33 19.74 -0.31
CA LEU A 454 13.67 20.23 0.04
C LEU A 454 14.40 20.81 -1.17
N PHE A 455 14.46 20.07 -2.27
CA PHE A 455 15.32 20.41 -3.41
C PHE A 455 14.80 21.56 -4.26
N LYS A 456 13.48 21.80 -4.26
CA LYS A 456 12.82 22.87 -5.04
C LYS A 456 13.28 22.90 -6.52
N ALA A 457 13.51 21.71 -7.07
CA ALA A 457 13.89 21.58 -8.48
C ALA A 457 12.77 22.09 -9.39
N LYS A 458 13.14 22.88 -10.40
CA LYS A 458 12.18 23.51 -11.32
C LYS A 458 11.60 22.57 -12.37
N GLU A 459 12.26 21.46 -12.61
CA GLU A 459 11.73 20.43 -13.50
C GLU A 459 10.59 19.72 -12.78
N PRO A 460 9.42 19.62 -13.40
CA PRO A 460 8.29 18.96 -12.77
C PRO A 460 8.61 17.50 -12.53
N SER A 461 8.09 16.98 -11.43
CA SER A 461 7.80 15.55 -11.33
C SER A 461 7.15 15.11 -12.64
N PRO A 462 7.59 14.05 -13.30
CA PRO A 462 7.04 13.66 -14.58
C PRO A 462 5.61 13.29 -14.39
N GLY A 463 4.90 13.81 -15.28
CA GLY A 463 3.51 13.48 -15.38
C GLY A 463 2.74 14.00 -14.17
N VAL A 464 2.36 15.28 -14.20
CA VAL A 464 1.04 15.60 -13.69
C VAL A 464 0.13 14.53 -14.28
N LYS A 465 -0.22 13.53 -13.47
CA LYS A 465 -1.16 12.50 -13.87
C LYS A 465 -2.42 13.22 -14.29
N VAL A 466 -2.74 13.16 -15.56
CA VAL A 466 -4.02 13.69 -16.05
C VAL A 466 -5.07 12.85 -15.34
N SER A 467 -5.85 13.44 -14.44
CA SER A 467 -6.82 12.66 -13.68
C SER A 467 -7.84 12.03 -14.62
N ARG A 468 -8.35 10.84 -14.30
CA ARG A 468 -9.45 10.19 -15.07
C ARG A 468 -10.58 11.17 -15.38
N LEU A 469 -10.94 12.04 -14.43
CA LEU A 469 -11.95 13.08 -14.64
C LEU A 469 -11.54 14.10 -15.72
N ALA A 470 -10.27 14.47 -15.78
CA ALA A 470 -9.77 15.36 -16.83
C ALA A 470 -9.78 14.65 -18.19
N LEU A 471 -9.36 13.39 -18.27
CA LEU A 471 -9.44 12.59 -19.50
C LEU A 471 -10.88 12.44 -19.99
N ILE A 472 -11.83 12.17 -19.09
CA ILE A 472 -13.25 12.09 -19.43
C ILE A 472 -13.76 13.44 -19.97
N ARG A 473 -13.35 14.58 -19.39
CA ARG A 473 -13.71 15.92 -19.88
C ARG A 473 -13.14 16.17 -21.29
N GLU A 474 -11.87 15.88 -21.50
CA GLU A 474 -11.23 16.05 -22.81
C GLU A 474 -11.83 15.10 -23.86
N ARG A 475 -12.09 13.84 -23.49
CA ARG A 475 -12.79 12.89 -24.34
C ARG A 475 -14.14 13.43 -24.83
N LYS A 476 -14.94 14.02 -23.94
CA LYS A 476 -16.25 14.60 -24.29
C LYS A 476 -16.17 15.79 -25.25
N LYS A 477 -15.04 16.51 -25.26
CA LYS A 477 -14.82 17.64 -26.19
C LYS A 477 -14.48 17.18 -27.60
N HIS A 478 -13.71 16.07 -27.73
CA HIS A 478 -13.05 15.69 -28.96
C HIS A 478 -13.63 14.44 -29.63
N LEU A 479 -14.34 13.59 -28.90
CA LEU A 479 -14.91 12.34 -29.41
C LEU A 479 -16.43 12.41 -29.48
N GLY A 480 -16.99 11.78 -30.52
CA GLY A 480 -18.43 11.71 -30.78
C GLY A 480 -19.17 10.97 -29.65
N LYS A 481 -20.41 11.38 -29.35
CA LYS A 481 -21.24 10.79 -28.30
C LYS A 481 -21.56 9.31 -28.51
N SER A 482 -21.44 8.80 -29.72
CA SER A 482 -21.62 7.37 -30.05
C SER A 482 -20.53 6.46 -29.47
N LEU A 483 -19.37 7.02 -29.14
CA LEU A 483 -18.26 6.29 -28.51
C LEU A 483 -18.44 6.28 -26.99
N SER A 484 -19.33 5.40 -26.48
CA SER A 484 -19.58 5.24 -25.05
C SER A 484 -18.42 4.55 -24.34
N LEU A 485 -18.31 4.76 -23.04
CA LEU A 485 -17.46 3.98 -22.12
C LEU A 485 -18.28 2.83 -21.56
N SER A 486 -17.65 1.67 -21.37
CA SER A 486 -18.35 0.44 -21.01
C SER A 486 -18.73 0.36 -19.53
N TYR A 487 -18.11 1.16 -18.64
CA TYR A 487 -18.28 1.07 -17.20
C TYR A 487 -18.78 2.38 -16.61
N SER A 488 -19.60 2.30 -15.55
CA SER A 488 -20.07 3.46 -14.78
C SER A 488 -18.90 4.24 -14.16
N THR A 489 -17.88 3.51 -13.69
CA THR A 489 -16.57 4.07 -13.29
C THR A 489 -15.56 3.69 -14.36
N PRO A 490 -15.25 4.60 -15.31
CA PRO A 490 -14.36 4.30 -16.43
C PRO A 490 -12.94 3.96 -15.94
N LEU A 491 -12.35 2.91 -16.52
CA LEU A 491 -10.96 2.51 -16.30
C LEU A 491 -10.03 3.24 -17.29
N GLU A 492 -8.87 3.66 -16.82
CA GLU A 492 -7.77 4.12 -17.65
C GLU A 492 -6.77 2.98 -17.84
N ILE A 493 -6.96 2.17 -18.86
CA ILE A 493 -6.05 1.07 -19.19
C ILE A 493 -4.85 1.63 -19.93
N VAL A 494 -3.64 1.39 -19.39
CA VAL A 494 -2.38 1.94 -19.91
C VAL A 494 -1.41 0.88 -20.43
N ARG A 495 -1.62 -0.41 -20.07
CA ARG A 495 -0.78 -1.52 -20.52
C ARG A 495 -1.60 -2.80 -20.62
N GLY A 496 -1.24 -3.66 -21.56
CA GLY A 496 -1.64 -5.05 -21.58
C GLY A 496 -0.41 -5.93 -21.37
N GLU A 497 -0.52 -7.00 -20.58
CA GLU A 497 0.59 -7.88 -20.21
C GLU A 497 0.08 -9.31 -20.07
N MET A 498 0.51 -10.19 -20.94
CA MET A 498 -0.01 -11.57 -21.01
C MET A 498 -1.56 -11.58 -21.06
N GLN A 499 -2.23 -12.16 -20.07
CA GLN A 499 -3.69 -12.21 -19.95
C GLN A 499 -4.30 -11.04 -19.17
N TYR A 500 -3.50 -10.03 -18.81
CA TYR A 500 -3.93 -8.94 -17.95
C TYR A 500 -3.96 -7.60 -18.68
N LEU A 501 -4.91 -6.77 -18.29
CA LEU A 501 -4.90 -5.32 -18.52
C LEU A 501 -4.47 -4.64 -17.22
N LEU A 502 -3.64 -3.61 -17.32
CA LEU A 502 -3.20 -2.81 -16.21
C LEU A 502 -3.72 -1.38 -16.35
N ASP A 503 -4.31 -0.87 -15.28
CA ASP A 503 -4.68 0.54 -15.24
C ASP A 503 -3.49 1.42 -14.81
N GLU A 504 -3.70 2.73 -14.82
CA GLU A 504 -2.67 3.73 -14.50
C GLU A 504 -2.20 3.66 -13.04
N THR A 505 -2.91 2.93 -12.18
CA THR A 505 -2.50 2.69 -10.79
C THR A 505 -1.72 1.40 -10.61
N GLY A 506 -1.67 0.54 -11.66
CA GLY A 506 -1.05 -0.77 -11.64
C GLY A 506 -1.97 -1.90 -11.25
N ARG A 507 -3.23 -1.63 -11.00
CA ARG A 507 -4.20 -2.69 -10.75
C ARG A 507 -4.35 -3.57 -11.98
N ARG A 508 -4.31 -4.88 -11.79
CA ARG A 508 -4.44 -5.89 -12.83
C ARG A 508 -5.88 -6.36 -12.96
N TYR A 509 -6.32 -6.51 -14.19
CA TYR A 509 -7.63 -7.05 -14.55
C TYR A 509 -7.43 -8.19 -15.52
N PHE A 510 -8.11 -9.33 -15.31
CA PHE A 510 -8.16 -10.37 -16.33
C PHE A 510 -8.87 -9.83 -17.56
N ASP A 511 -8.22 -9.91 -18.73
CA ASP A 511 -8.85 -9.56 -19.98
C ASP A 511 -9.71 -10.73 -20.48
N THR A 512 -10.97 -10.73 -20.11
CA THR A 512 -11.97 -11.72 -20.53
C THR A 512 -12.85 -11.24 -21.68
N VAL A 513 -12.63 -10.03 -22.19
CA VAL A 513 -13.48 -9.35 -23.17
C VAL A 513 -12.76 -9.11 -24.49
N ASN A 514 -11.45 -8.98 -24.48
CA ASN A 514 -10.68 -8.59 -25.66
C ASN A 514 -10.47 -9.80 -26.60
N ASN A 515 -11.19 -9.84 -27.69
CA ASN A 515 -11.19 -10.98 -28.63
C ASN A 515 -9.87 -11.18 -29.41
N VAL A 516 -8.91 -10.28 -29.27
CA VAL A 516 -7.72 -10.23 -30.15
C VAL A 516 -6.50 -10.90 -29.54
N ALA A 517 -6.45 -11.06 -28.21
CA ALA A 517 -5.24 -11.47 -27.52
C ALA A 517 -5.22 -12.97 -27.15
N HIS A 518 -5.47 -13.88 -28.11
CA HIS A 518 -5.43 -15.33 -27.89
C HIS A 518 -4.12 -15.85 -27.28
N ILE A 519 -3.00 -15.17 -27.52
CA ILE A 519 -1.69 -15.49 -27.00
C ILE A 519 -1.23 -14.49 -25.93
N GLY A 520 -2.14 -13.66 -25.46
CA GLY A 520 -1.87 -12.57 -24.51
C GLY A 520 -1.36 -11.28 -25.17
N HIS A 521 -1.39 -10.23 -24.36
CA HIS A 521 -0.83 -8.93 -24.74
C HIS A 521 0.70 -8.98 -24.79
N GLU A 522 1.32 -8.09 -25.56
CA GLU A 522 2.77 -7.91 -25.66
C GLU A 522 3.57 -9.14 -26.11
N HIS A 523 2.96 -10.14 -26.75
CA HIS A 523 3.71 -11.34 -27.15
C HIS A 523 4.91 -10.97 -28.04
N PRO A 524 6.18 -11.21 -27.65
CA PRO A 524 7.36 -10.61 -28.29
C PRO A 524 7.47 -10.93 -29.78
N LYS A 525 7.18 -12.15 -30.21
CA LYS A 525 7.25 -12.55 -31.62
C LYS A 525 6.22 -11.84 -32.48
N VAL A 526 4.99 -11.63 -31.95
CA VAL A 526 3.92 -10.94 -32.66
C VAL A 526 4.21 -9.45 -32.75
N VAL A 527 4.66 -8.84 -31.65
CA VAL A 527 5.06 -7.43 -31.62
C VAL A 527 6.19 -7.16 -32.62
N MET A 528 7.27 -7.98 -32.60
CA MET A 528 8.39 -7.82 -33.54
C MET A 528 7.97 -8.01 -34.98
N ALA A 529 7.14 -9.02 -35.30
CA ALA A 529 6.65 -9.23 -36.65
C ALA A 529 5.78 -8.06 -37.16
N GLY A 530 4.88 -7.57 -36.28
CA GLY A 530 4.05 -6.41 -36.59
C GLY A 530 4.87 -5.13 -36.84
N GLN A 531 5.84 -4.86 -35.98
CA GLN A 531 6.75 -3.71 -36.13
C GLN A 531 7.57 -3.79 -37.41
N ALA A 532 8.13 -4.96 -37.73
CA ALA A 532 8.91 -5.17 -38.94
C ALA A 532 8.03 -4.96 -40.20
N GLN A 533 6.83 -5.50 -40.20
CA GLN A 533 5.92 -5.34 -41.34
C GLN A 533 5.44 -3.89 -41.49
N MET A 534 5.09 -3.21 -40.40
CA MET A 534 4.67 -1.80 -40.42
C MET A 534 5.79 -0.86 -40.88
N ALA A 535 7.06 -1.19 -40.60
CA ALA A 535 8.20 -0.39 -41.08
C ALA A 535 8.37 -0.44 -42.61
N ILE A 536 7.80 -1.46 -43.27
CA ILE A 536 7.92 -1.65 -44.73
C ILE A 536 6.61 -1.29 -45.42
N LEU A 537 5.50 -1.86 -44.97
CA LEU A 537 4.21 -1.71 -45.62
C LEU A 537 3.07 -2.01 -44.64
N ASN A 538 2.12 -1.09 -44.52
CA ASN A 538 0.85 -1.27 -43.85
C ASN A 538 -0.29 -0.97 -44.86
N THR A 539 -0.90 -2.02 -45.41
CA THR A 539 -1.97 -1.92 -46.39
C THR A 539 -3.00 -3.04 -46.21
N ASP A 540 -4.06 -3.00 -47.01
CA ASP A 540 -5.15 -3.97 -46.98
C ASP A 540 -5.02 -5.06 -48.06
N THR A 541 -5.98 -5.98 -48.11
CA THR A 541 -6.01 -7.13 -49.02
C THR A 541 -6.29 -6.78 -50.48
N ARG A 542 -6.45 -5.49 -50.84
CA ARG A 542 -6.69 -5.06 -52.23
C ARG A 542 -5.47 -5.20 -53.11
N TYR A 543 -4.29 -5.34 -52.55
CA TYR A 543 -3.04 -5.51 -53.25
C TYR A 543 -2.48 -6.93 -53.07
N LEU A 544 -1.79 -7.44 -54.10
CA LEU A 544 -1.08 -8.71 -54.00
C LEU A 544 0.09 -8.56 -53.04
N HIS A 545 0.16 -9.48 -52.07
CA HIS A 545 1.25 -9.54 -51.11
C HIS A 545 1.56 -10.99 -50.75
N GLU A 546 2.82 -11.38 -50.82
CA GLU A 546 3.31 -12.74 -50.57
C GLU A 546 2.96 -13.23 -49.15
N GLY A 547 3.08 -12.35 -48.16
CA GLY A 547 2.79 -12.68 -46.75
C GLY A 547 1.33 -13.13 -46.53
N ILE A 548 0.36 -12.59 -47.28
CA ILE A 548 -1.04 -13.00 -47.22
C ILE A 548 -1.19 -14.45 -47.70
N ILE A 549 -0.53 -14.79 -48.80
CA ILE A 549 -0.59 -16.14 -49.36
C ILE A 549 0.11 -17.16 -48.43
N THR A 550 1.27 -16.78 -47.90
CA THR A 550 2.00 -17.62 -46.94
C THR A 550 1.15 -17.90 -45.71
N TYR A 551 0.54 -16.86 -45.12
CA TYR A 551 -0.35 -17.00 -43.96
C TYR A 551 -1.56 -17.90 -44.28
N ALA A 552 -2.21 -17.67 -45.42
CA ALA A 552 -3.35 -18.47 -45.88
C ALA A 552 -2.98 -19.96 -46.00
N ASN A 553 -1.85 -20.25 -46.62
CA ASN A 553 -1.36 -21.63 -46.74
C ASN A 553 -1.08 -22.31 -45.41
N GLU A 554 -0.42 -21.62 -44.48
CA GLU A 554 -0.14 -22.18 -43.15
C GLU A 554 -1.43 -22.40 -42.35
N LEU A 555 -2.37 -21.47 -42.44
CA LEU A 555 -3.66 -21.62 -41.73
C LEU A 555 -4.48 -22.77 -42.31
N CYS A 556 -4.53 -22.93 -43.64
CA CYS A 556 -5.23 -24.05 -44.25
C CYS A 556 -4.70 -25.41 -43.84
N LYS A 557 -3.41 -25.54 -43.56
CA LYS A 557 -2.82 -26.80 -43.04
C LYS A 557 -3.35 -27.20 -41.64
N THR A 558 -3.87 -26.27 -40.88
CA THR A 558 -4.43 -26.53 -39.52
C THR A 558 -5.89 -26.92 -39.57
N LEU A 559 -6.53 -26.83 -40.73
CA LEU A 559 -7.94 -27.14 -40.92
C LEU A 559 -8.15 -28.55 -41.49
N PRO A 560 -9.34 -29.17 -41.36
CA PRO A 560 -9.65 -30.43 -42.03
C PRO A 560 -9.41 -30.36 -43.54
N ALA A 561 -9.01 -31.46 -44.16
CA ALA A 561 -8.54 -31.52 -45.57
C ALA A 561 -9.54 -31.01 -46.64
N ASN A 562 -10.79 -30.84 -46.29
CA ASN A 562 -11.83 -30.30 -47.17
C ASN A 562 -11.94 -28.75 -47.18
N TYR A 563 -11.16 -28.06 -46.32
CA TYR A 563 -11.09 -26.60 -46.31
C TYR A 563 -9.87 -26.12 -47.09
N LEU A 564 -10.11 -25.61 -48.31
CA LEU A 564 -9.07 -25.18 -49.23
C LEU A 564 -8.88 -23.65 -49.24
N SER A 565 -9.79 -22.89 -48.65
CA SER A 565 -9.75 -21.42 -48.60
C SER A 565 -10.50 -20.88 -47.40
N PHE A 566 -10.18 -19.68 -46.99
CA PHE A 566 -10.91 -18.92 -45.98
C PHE A 566 -10.93 -17.44 -46.31
N THR A 567 -11.88 -16.70 -45.77
CA THR A 567 -11.99 -15.25 -45.89
C THR A 567 -11.50 -14.60 -44.62
N LEU A 568 -10.60 -13.63 -44.72
CA LEU A 568 -10.06 -12.81 -43.65
C LEU A 568 -11.04 -11.71 -43.27
#